data_282f07cc4477b2b9b9c18439a1ccc171
#
_entry.id   282f07cc4477b2b9b9c18439a1ccc171
#
_cell.length_a   1.000
_cell.length_b   1.000
_cell.length_c   1.000
_cell.angle_alpha   90.00
_cell.angle_beta   90.00
_cell.angle_gamma   90.00
#
_symmetry.space_group_name_H-M   'P 1'
#
loop_
_entity.id
_entity.type
_entity.pdbx_description
1 polymer ?
#
loop_
_entity_poly.entity_id
_entity_poly.type
_entity_poly.pdbx_seq_one_letter_code
_entity_poly.pdbx_strand_id
1 'polypeptide(L)'
;MLLTSPISFPNLGITVDPSPVAFTIFGKEIYWYGIIIACGFLLAVLYMMYRANTFGLTQDDVLDLMLWAVPIGVVCARLYYCVFYWDLYRDNPISMLYIWEGGLAIYGGIIGGAITVLVLSRVKKIPPLVMLDNASMGVIIGQICGRWGNFMNREAHGSVTDSFFKMGLADAAGNITYYHPTFLYESVWNLVGFLGLHFYCKKRKFDGEVFLLYVAWYGLGRAWIEGLRTDSLYLFSTGIRVSQLVAAVSFIAAAGAIAFVLLKKKPKPENLFANRIHESPDTQDEKPDEM
;
A
#
# COMPACT_ATOMS: atom_id res chain seq x y z
N MET A 1 -24.58 -7.98 -7.78
CA MET A 1 -24.99 -8.02 -9.20
C MET A 1 -24.71 -6.70 -9.95
N LEU A 2 -23.80 -5.87 -9.44
CA LEU A 2 -23.28 -4.67 -10.13
C LEU A 2 -22.14 -4.98 -11.12
N LEU A 3 -21.70 -6.24 -11.17
CA LEU A 3 -20.44 -6.64 -11.84
C LEU A 3 -20.51 -6.67 -13.39
N THR A 4 -21.67 -6.45 -13.99
CA THR A 4 -21.85 -6.55 -15.44
C THR A 4 -22.42 -5.30 -16.11
N SER A 5 -22.63 -4.20 -15.35
CA SER A 5 -23.16 -2.98 -15.93
C SER A 5 -22.06 -2.05 -16.45
N PRO A 6 -22.28 -1.30 -17.55
CA PRO A 6 -21.33 -0.31 -18.02
C PRO A 6 -21.02 0.76 -16.97
N ILE A 7 -19.78 1.24 -16.96
CA ILE A 7 -19.32 2.36 -16.15
C ILE A 7 -19.27 3.59 -17.04
N SER A 8 -19.95 4.65 -16.67
CA SER A 8 -20.00 5.88 -17.44
C SER A 8 -19.37 7.07 -16.71
N PHE A 9 -18.68 7.90 -17.46
CA PHE A 9 -18.17 9.22 -17.03
C PHE A 9 -18.76 10.26 -17.97
N PRO A 10 -20.00 10.72 -17.72
CA PRO A 10 -20.77 11.49 -18.69
C PRO A 10 -20.11 12.79 -19.11
N ASN A 11 -19.47 13.51 -18.19
CA ASN A 11 -18.80 14.78 -18.49
C ASN A 11 -17.50 14.62 -19.29
N LEU A 12 -16.95 13.39 -19.34
CA LEU A 12 -15.77 13.05 -20.14
C LEU A 12 -16.15 12.36 -21.46
N GLY A 13 -17.43 12.03 -21.67
CA GLY A 13 -17.89 11.28 -22.82
C GLY A 13 -17.36 9.84 -22.89
N ILE A 14 -16.93 9.27 -21.73
CA ILE A 14 -16.33 7.94 -21.66
C ILE A 14 -17.36 6.96 -21.08
N THR A 15 -17.55 5.85 -21.78
CA THR A 15 -18.30 4.69 -21.24
C THR A 15 -17.47 3.45 -21.51
N VAL A 16 -17.24 2.65 -20.47
CA VAL A 16 -16.48 1.39 -20.52
C VAL A 16 -17.29 0.28 -19.88
N ASP A 17 -17.20 -0.91 -20.43
CA ASP A 17 -17.85 -2.09 -19.86
C ASP A 17 -16.80 -3.20 -19.61
N PRO A 18 -15.97 -3.03 -18.59
CA PRO A 18 -14.94 -4.01 -18.27
C PRO A 18 -15.57 -5.26 -17.69
N SER A 19 -15.31 -6.43 -18.30
CA SER A 19 -15.61 -7.70 -17.66
C SER A 19 -14.71 -7.85 -16.42
N PRO A 20 -15.23 -8.24 -15.24
CA PRO A 20 -14.39 -8.57 -14.09
C PRO A 20 -13.48 -9.78 -14.34
N VAL A 21 -13.97 -10.73 -15.17
CA VAL A 21 -13.24 -11.94 -15.59
C VAL A 21 -12.34 -11.58 -16.76
N ALA A 22 -11.04 -11.83 -16.61
CA ALA A 22 -10.06 -11.61 -17.67
C ALA A 22 -10.08 -12.76 -18.68
N PHE A 23 -10.01 -13.99 -18.19
CA PHE A 23 -10.08 -15.23 -18.97
C PHE A 23 -10.40 -16.43 -18.08
N THR A 24 -10.67 -17.57 -18.70
CA THR A 24 -10.96 -18.83 -17.99
C THR A 24 -9.91 -19.87 -18.37
N ILE A 25 -9.29 -20.52 -17.34
CA ILE A 25 -8.33 -21.61 -17.51
C ILE A 25 -8.87 -22.86 -16.78
N PHE A 26 -8.96 -23.98 -17.48
CA PHE A 26 -9.46 -25.25 -16.94
C PHE A 26 -10.80 -25.11 -16.19
N GLY A 27 -11.71 -24.26 -16.70
CA GLY A 27 -13.01 -24.03 -16.10
C GLY A 27 -13.01 -23.11 -14.86
N LYS A 28 -11.86 -22.54 -14.48
CA LYS A 28 -11.73 -21.55 -13.39
C LYS A 28 -11.57 -20.15 -13.95
N GLU A 29 -12.36 -19.23 -13.46
CA GLU A 29 -12.30 -17.82 -13.85
C GLU A 29 -11.11 -17.12 -13.20
N ILE A 30 -10.33 -16.40 -14.01
CA ILE A 30 -9.26 -15.53 -13.57
C ILE A 30 -9.75 -14.09 -13.67
N TYR A 31 -9.72 -13.39 -12.55
CA TYR A 31 -10.25 -12.03 -12.42
C TYR A 31 -9.16 -10.98 -12.67
N TRP A 32 -9.51 -9.89 -13.35
CA TRP A 32 -8.62 -8.75 -13.55
C TRP A 32 -8.05 -8.20 -12.24
N TYR A 33 -8.85 -8.22 -11.18
CA TYR A 33 -8.39 -7.79 -9.85
C TYR A 33 -7.10 -8.51 -9.45
N GLY A 34 -7.07 -9.85 -9.55
CA GLY A 34 -5.89 -10.65 -9.20
C GLY A 34 -4.69 -10.34 -10.09
N ILE A 35 -4.90 -10.16 -11.40
CA ILE A 35 -3.84 -9.81 -12.36
C ILE A 35 -3.25 -8.44 -12.03
N ILE A 36 -4.09 -7.44 -11.80
CA ILE A 36 -3.65 -6.08 -11.46
C ILE A 36 -2.84 -6.05 -10.17
N ILE A 37 -3.30 -6.79 -9.14
CA ILE A 37 -2.55 -6.89 -7.87
C ILE A 37 -1.20 -7.59 -8.09
N ALA A 38 -1.16 -8.69 -8.85
CA ALA A 38 0.08 -9.40 -9.14
C ALA A 38 1.07 -8.54 -9.94
N CYS A 39 0.60 -7.83 -10.96
CA CYS A 39 1.42 -6.88 -11.73
C CYS A 39 1.90 -5.71 -10.85
N GLY A 40 1.02 -5.15 -10.03
CA GLY A 40 1.37 -4.08 -9.09
C GLY A 40 2.42 -4.52 -8.07
N PHE A 41 2.29 -5.74 -7.55
CA PHE A 41 3.28 -6.34 -6.66
C PHE A 41 4.64 -6.52 -7.36
N LEU A 42 4.65 -7.08 -8.57
CA LEU A 42 5.87 -7.26 -9.35
C LEU A 42 6.56 -5.91 -9.64
N LEU A 43 5.80 -4.90 -10.06
CA LEU A 43 6.31 -3.55 -10.29
C LEU A 43 6.88 -2.95 -9.00
N ALA A 44 6.23 -3.14 -7.86
CA ALA A 44 6.70 -2.69 -6.56
C ALA A 44 8.05 -3.32 -6.20
N VAL A 45 8.18 -4.65 -6.33
CA VAL A 45 9.43 -5.38 -6.04
C VAL A 45 10.54 -4.93 -6.97
N LEU A 46 10.30 -4.88 -8.28
CA LEU A 46 11.29 -4.43 -9.27
C LEU A 46 11.76 -2.99 -8.98
N TYR A 47 10.83 -2.11 -8.60
CA TYR A 47 11.18 -0.74 -8.26
C TYR A 47 11.99 -0.67 -6.95
N MET A 48 11.61 -1.43 -5.92
CA MET A 48 12.38 -1.52 -4.68
C MET A 48 13.80 -2.03 -4.92
N MET A 49 13.97 -3.06 -5.76
CA MET A 49 15.29 -3.58 -6.17
C MET A 49 16.10 -2.53 -6.94
N TYR A 50 15.47 -1.81 -7.88
CA TYR A 50 16.09 -0.72 -8.62
C TYR A 50 16.59 0.40 -7.69
N ARG A 51 15.87 0.67 -6.59
CA ARG A 51 16.22 1.74 -5.64
C ARG A 51 16.99 1.27 -4.42
N ALA A 52 17.24 -0.03 -4.26
CA ALA A 52 17.90 -0.62 -3.11
C ALA A 52 19.20 0.10 -2.74
N ASN A 53 20.10 0.28 -3.71
CA ASN A 53 21.38 0.97 -3.51
C ASN A 53 21.24 2.41 -3.01
N THR A 54 20.14 3.11 -3.38
CA THR A 54 19.89 4.48 -2.88
C THR A 54 19.74 4.49 -1.36
N PHE A 55 19.31 3.39 -0.76
CA PHE A 55 19.10 3.23 0.68
C PHE A 55 20.25 2.45 1.37
N GLY A 56 21.25 2.00 0.61
CA GLY A 56 22.32 1.13 1.13
C GLY A 56 21.89 -0.32 1.31
N LEU A 57 20.88 -0.75 0.55
CA LEU A 57 20.41 -2.14 0.52
C LEU A 57 20.91 -2.81 -0.75
N THR A 58 21.07 -4.12 -0.68
CA THR A 58 21.28 -4.97 -1.85
C THR A 58 19.93 -5.40 -2.44
N GLN A 59 19.94 -5.92 -3.67
CA GLN A 59 18.75 -6.52 -4.26
C GLN A 59 18.30 -7.75 -3.47
N ASP A 60 19.25 -8.52 -2.94
CA ASP A 60 18.96 -9.70 -2.11
C ASP A 60 18.26 -9.31 -0.79
N ASP A 61 18.59 -8.15 -0.20
CA ASP A 61 17.88 -7.66 0.99
C ASP A 61 16.43 -7.38 0.71
N VAL A 62 16.12 -6.85 -0.48
CA VAL A 62 14.74 -6.61 -0.93
C VAL A 62 14.02 -7.93 -1.19
N LEU A 63 14.66 -8.88 -1.86
CA LEU A 63 14.09 -10.20 -2.12
C LEU A 63 13.80 -10.96 -0.82
N ASP A 64 14.73 -10.96 0.12
CA ASP A 64 14.54 -11.58 1.44
C ASP A 64 13.38 -10.91 2.19
N LEU A 65 13.32 -9.57 2.15
CA LEU A 65 12.19 -8.85 2.75
C LEU A 65 10.85 -9.30 2.16
N MET A 66 10.75 -9.41 0.84
CA MET A 66 9.52 -9.83 0.17
C MET A 66 9.19 -11.30 0.40
N LEU A 67 10.21 -12.18 0.38
CA LEU A 67 10.07 -13.60 0.63
C LEU A 67 9.44 -13.91 1.99
N TRP A 68 9.78 -13.13 3.00
CA TRP A 68 9.24 -13.30 4.36
C TRP A 68 8.02 -12.41 4.63
N ALA A 69 7.98 -11.18 4.13
CA ALA A 69 6.86 -10.27 4.39
C ALA A 69 5.54 -10.76 3.79
N VAL A 70 5.57 -11.40 2.62
CA VAL A 70 4.33 -11.88 1.98
C VAL A 70 3.70 -13.02 2.79
N PRO A 71 4.36 -14.16 3.06
CA PRO A 71 3.72 -15.25 3.81
C PRO A 71 3.38 -14.84 5.25
N ILE A 72 4.27 -14.15 5.95
CA ILE A 72 4.01 -13.68 7.32
C ILE A 72 2.84 -12.68 7.32
N GLY A 73 2.79 -11.77 6.34
CA GLY A 73 1.70 -10.83 6.19
C GLY A 73 0.36 -11.52 5.96
N VAL A 74 0.29 -12.54 5.10
CA VAL A 74 -0.92 -13.31 4.85
C VAL A 74 -1.36 -14.07 6.11
N VAL A 75 -0.44 -14.74 6.80
CA VAL A 75 -0.74 -15.46 8.06
C VAL A 75 -1.27 -14.50 9.12
N CYS A 76 -0.61 -13.37 9.32
CA CYS A 76 -1.03 -12.36 10.30
C CYS A 76 -2.39 -11.73 9.90
N ALA A 77 -2.63 -11.47 8.61
CA ALA A 77 -3.92 -10.96 8.13
C ALA A 77 -5.05 -11.93 8.42
N ARG A 78 -4.81 -13.23 8.22
CA ARG A 78 -5.79 -14.29 8.54
C ARG A 78 -6.02 -14.43 10.03
N LEU A 79 -4.96 -14.50 10.82
CA LEU A 79 -5.06 -14.60 12.28
C LEU A 79 -5.81 -13.41 12.87
N TYR A 80 -5.49 -12.19 12.41
CA TYR A 80 -6.20 -10.99 12.84
C TYR A 80 -7.70 -11.10 12.55
N TYR A 81 -8.06 -11.49 11.32
CA TYR A 81 -9.45 -11.66 10.93
C TYR A 81 -10.15 -12.70 11.80
N CYS A 82 -9.55 -13.89 12.01
CA CYS A 82 -10.13 -14.97 12.81
C CYS A 82 -10.32 -14.56 14.27
N VAL A 83 -9.41 -13.78 14.85
CA VAL A 83 -9.54 -13.28 16.23
C VAL A 83 -10.74 -12.34 16.37
N PHE A 84 -10.92 -11.39 15.42
CA PHE A 84 -12.02 -10.42 15.48
C PHE A 84 -13.38 -10.99 15.07
N TYR A 85 -13.40 -12.07 14.31
CA TYR A 85 -14.62 -12.75 13.86
C TYR A 85 -14.65 -14.18 14.37
N TRP A 86 -14.24 -14.40 15.65
CA TRP A 86 -14.13 -15.71 16.27
C TRP A 86 -15.42 -16.53 16.20
N ASP A 87 -16.58 -15.89 16.29
CA ASP A 87 -17.88 -16.55 16.20
C ASP A 87 -18.11 -17.33 14.90
N LEU A 88 -17.43 -16.95 13.80
CA LEU A 88 -17.50 -17.67 12.52
C LEU A 88 -16.67 -18.96 12.53
N TYR A 89 -15.71 -19.10 13.44
CA TYR A 89 -14.70 -20.15 13.44
C TYR A 89 -14.81 -21.11 14.63
N ARG A 90 -15.50 -20.72 15.69
CA ARG A 90 -15.58 -21.50 16.94
C ARG A 90 -16.15 -22.90 16.76
N ASP A 91 -17.11 -23.09 15.82
CA ASP A 91 -17.76 -24.37 15.57
C ASP A 91 -16.97 -25.25 14.60
N ASN A 92 -16.09 -24.67 13.79
CA ASN A 92 -15.19 -25.38 12.88
C ASN A 92 -13.83 -24.66 12.79
N PRO A 93 -12.90 -24.84 13.76
CA PRO A 93 -11.61 -24.15 13.77
C PRO A 93 -10.71 -24.45 12.56
N ILE A 94 -10.90 -25.59 11.87
CA ILE A 94 -10.12 -25.93 10.66
C ILE A 94 -10.39 -24.92 9.53
N SER A 95 -11.58 -24.32 9.47
CA SER A 95 -11.91 -23.30 8.47
C SER A 95 -11.04 -22.04 8.56
N MET A 96 -10.32 -21.81 9.68
CA MET A 96 -9.29 -20.77 9.78
C MET A 96 -8.16 -20.94 8.76
N LEU A 97 -7.92 -22.15 8.26
CA LEU A 97 -6.90 -22.43 7.25
C LEU A 97 -7.37 -22.15 5.81
N TYR A 98 -8.66 -21.93 5.59
CA TYR A 98 -9.25 -21.74 4.25
C TYR A 98 -9.09 -20.30 3.79
N ILE A 99 -7.83 -19.89 3.51
CA ILE A 99 -7.50 -18.51 3.08
C ILE A 99 -8.12 -18.16 1.71
N TRP A 100 -8.45 -19.15 0.90
CA TRP A 100 -9.10 -18.99 -0.41
C TRP A 100 -10.58 -18.60 -0.34
N GLU A 101 -11.20 -18.71 0.83
CA GLU A 101 -12.58 -18.25 1.09
C GLU A 101 -12.64 -16.77 1.48
N GLY A 102 -11.48 -16.07 1.47
CA GLY A 102 -11.39 -14.68 1.89
C GLY A 102 -11.12 -14.55 3.40
N GLY A 103 -11.53 -13.42 4.02
CA GLY A 103 -11.30 -13.19 5.46
C GLY A 103 -9.84 -12.88 5.78
N LEU A 104 -9.27 -11.88 5.09
CA LEU A 104 -7.96 -11.33 5.34
C LEU A 104 -8.11 -9.86 5.79
N ALA A 105 -7.60 -9.53 6.97
CA ALA A 105 -7.66 -8.18 7.52
C ALA A 105 -6.38 -7.41 7.23
N ILE A 106 -6.50 -6.23 6.63
CA ILE A 106 -5.36 -5.38 6.25
C ILE A 106 -4.46 -5.03 7.44
N TYR A 107 -5.03 -4.79 8.62
CA TYR A 107 -4.26 -4.49 9.83
C TYR A 107 -3.34 -5.64 10.25
N GLY A 108 -3.81 -6.88 10.11
CA GLY A 108 -2.96 -8.05 10.33
C GLY A 108 -1.78 -8.12 9.36
N GLY A 109 -2.01 -7.81 8.09
CA GLY A 109 -0.94 -7.71 7.08
C GLY A 109 0.10 -6.64 7.41
N ILE A 110 -0.33 -5.46 7.87
CA ILE A 110 0.56 -4.37 8.31
C ILE A 110 1.40 -4.81 9.52
N ILE A 111 0.78 -5.47 10.50
CA ILE A 111 1.48 -6.00 11.68
C ILE A 111 2.51 -7.06 11.26
N GLY A 112 2.13 -8.00 10.37
CA GLY A 112 3.03 -9.01 9.85
C GLY A 112 4.22 -8.41 9.08
N GLY A 113 3.97 -7.41 8.25
CA GLY A 113 5.02 -6.67 7.56
C GLY A 113 5.97 -5.95 8.51
N ALA A 114 5.44 -5.28 9.54
CA ALA A 114 6.24 -4.61 10.56
C ALA A 114 7.10 -5.62 11.36
N ILE A 115 6.53 -6.74 11.77
CA ILE A 115 7.29 -7.83 12.43
C ILE A 115 8.42 -8.32 11.53
N THR A 116 8.14 -8.57 10.26
CA THR A 116 9.15 -9.02 9.29
C THR A 116 10.29 -8.03 9.18
N VAL A 117 9.99 -6.74 9.01
CA VAL A 117 11.02 -5.68 8.96
C VAL A 117 11.86 -5.69 10.24
N LEU A 118 11.24 -5.75 11.42
CA LEU A 118 11.95 -5.73 12.69
C LEU A 118 12.85 -6.97 12.90
N VAL A 119 12.38 -8.15 12.52
CA VAL A 119 13.17 -9.39 12.64
C VAL A 119 14.31 -9.37 11.63
N LEU A 120 14.00 -9.10 10.36
CA LEU A 120 15.02 -9.14 9.30
C LEU A 120 16.09 -8.05 9.49
N SER A 121 15.70 -6.87 9.98
CA SER A 121 16.64 -5.79 10.32
C SER A 121 17.66 -6.21 11.37
N ARG A 122 17.25 -7.01 12.37
CA ARG A 122 18.15 -7.54 13.38
C ARG A 122 19.07 -8.62 12.82
N VAL A 123 18.52 -9.55 12.02
CA VAL A 123 19.29 -10.65 11.41
C VAL A 123 20.36 -10.11 10.46
N LYS A 124 19.98 -9.18 9.61
CA LYS A 124 20.87 -8.57 8.60
C LYS A 124 21.70 -7.39 9.11
N LYS A 125 21.48 -6.96 10.36
CA LYS A 125 22.12 -5.79 10.96
C LYS A 125 21.91 -4.49 10.16
N ILE A 126 20.74 -4.37 9.51
CA ILE A 126 20.31 -3.20 8.75
C ILE A 126 19.33 -2.41 9.62
N PRO A 127 19.45 -1.09 9.74
CA PRO A 127 18.48 -0.31 10.51
C PRO A 127 17.05 -0.48 9.96
N PRO A 128 16.02 -0.72 10.81
CA PRO A 128 14.65 -0.97 10.34
C PRO A 128 14.08 0.21 9.54
N LEU A 129 14.46 1.44 9.87
CA LEU A 129 14.01 2.63 9.16
C LEU A 129 14.50 2.69 7.72
N VAL A 130 15.68 2.13 7.43
CA VAL A 130 16.22 2.01 6.06
C VAL A 130 15.37 1.04 5.23
N MET A 131 15.01 -0.11 5.81
CA MET A 131 14.11 -1.07 5.15
C MET A 131 12.72 -0.46 4.91
N LEU A 132 12.20 0.30 5.89
CA LEU A 132 10.91 0.99 5.75
C LEU A 132 10.93 2.09 4.70
N ASP A 133 12.04 2.82 4.55
CA ASP A 133 12.20 3.82 3.48
C ASP A 133 12.06 3.18 2.10
N ASN A 134 12.73 2.06 1.86
CA ASN A 134 12.62 1.33 0.59
C ASN A 134 11.23 0.69 0.43
N ALA A 135 10.72 0.00 1.47
CA ALA A 135 9.43 -0.67 1.43
C ALA A 135 8.26 0.29 1.16
N SER A 136 8.30 1.51 1.70
CA SER A 136 7.26 2.52 1.46
C SER A 136 7.10 2.89 0.00
N MET A 137 8.21 2.87 -0.78
CA MET A 137 8.18 3.08 -2.23
C MET A 137 7.45 1.96 -2.97
N GLY A 138 7.61 0.71 -2.51
CA GLY A 138 6.87 -0.43 -3.04
C GLY A 138 5.38 -0.40 -2.66
N VAL A 139 5.09 -0.08 -1.40
CA VAL A 139 3.71 -0.03 -0.88
C VAL A 139 2.87 1.00 -1.64
N ILE A 140 3.40 2.19 -1.89
CA ILE A 140 2.65 3.24 -2.63
C ILE A 140 2.37 2.81 -4.08
N ILE A 141 3.28 2.08 -4.75
CA ILE A 141 3.03 1.49 -6.08
C ILE A 141 1.90 0.47 -6.01
N GLY A 142 1.93 -0.43 -5.02
CA GLY A 142 0.86 -1.40 -4.80
C GLY A 142 -0.50 -0.72 -4.55
N GLN A 143 -0.52 0.39 -3.81
CA GLN A 143 -1.73 1.18 -3.58
C GLN A 143 -2.26 1.83 -4.86
N ILE A 144 -1.38 2.39 -5.72
CA ILE A 144 -1.77 2.95 -7.02
C ILE A 144 -2.46 1.89 -7.87
N CYS A 145 -1.82 0.73 -8.04
CA CYS A 145 -2.35 -0.36 -8.86
C CYS A 145 -3.61 -0.98 -8.26
N GLY A 146 -3.65 -1.20 -6.95
CA GLY A 146 -4.76 -1.85 -6.27
C GLY A 146 -6.09 -1.12 -6.45
N ARG A 147 -6.08 0.21 -6.58
CA ARG A 147 -7.30 1.00 -6.84
C ARG A 147 -7.94 0.68 -8.19
N TRP A 148 -7.17 0.32 -9.19
CA TRP A 148 -7.70 -0.13 -10.48
C TRP A 148 -8.36 -1.49 -10.39
N GLY A 149 -7.94 -2.35 -9.44
CA GLY A 149 -8.66 -3.57 -9.12
C GLY A 149 -10.08 -3.29 -8.60
N ASN A 150 -10.23 -2.32 -7.69
CA ASN A 150 -11.55 -1.90 -7.21
C ASN A 150 -12.44 -1.35 -8.36
N PHE A 151 -11.84 -0.62 -9.31
CA PHE A 151 -12.56 -0.18 -10.50
C PHE A 151 -13.11 -1.34 -11.34
N MET A 152 -12.30 -2.38 -11.58
CA MET A 152 -12.73 -3.57 -12.32
C MET A 152 -13.88 -4.30 -11.62
N ASN A 153 -13.88 -4.31 -10.29
CA ASN A 153 -14.94 -4.91 -9.48
C ASN A 153 -16.13 -3.99 -9.23
N ARG A 154 -16.09 -2.71 -9.66
CA ARG A 154 -17.11 -1.69 -9.38
C ARG A 154 -17.40 -1.50 -7.89
N GLU A 155 -16.39 -1.67 -7.06
CA GLU A 155 -16.50 -1.60 -5.60
C GLU A 155 -15.74 -0.38 -5.03
N ALA A 156 -15.92 -0.13 -3.74
CA ALA A 156 -15.19 0.91 -2.99
C ALA A 156 -15.32 2.32 -3.62
N HIS A 157 -16.47 2.60 -4.23
CA HIS A 157 -16.82 3.94 -4.71
C HIS A 157 -17.23 4.87 -3.55
N GLY A 158 -17.31 6.17 -3.83
CA GLY A 158 -17.74 7.18 -2.87
C GLY A 158 -19.26 7.34 -2.78
N SER A 159 -19.68 8.39 -2.08
CA SER A 159 -21.10 8.80 -1.99
C SER A 159 -21.62 9.29 -3.33
N VAL A 160 -22.95 9.40 -3.43
CA VAL A 160 -23.65 9.99 -4.58
C VAL A 160 -23.17 11.42 -4.78
N THR A 161 -22.93 11.81 -6.04
CA THR A 161 -22.36 13.12 -6.38
C THR A 161 -22.78 13.61 -7.76
N ASP A 162 -22.75 14.91 -7.92
CA ASP A 162 -22.85 15.61 -9.21
C ASP A 162 -21.53 16.27 -9.65
N SER A 163 -20.41 15.88 -9.02
CA SER A 163 -19.09 16.41 -9.36
C SER A 163 -18.73 16.18 -10.83
N PHE A 164 -17.76 16.96 -11.36
CA PHE A 164 -17.32 16.82 -12.75
C PHE A 164 -16.82 15.41 -13.09
N PHE A 165 -16.14 14.75 -12.17
CA PHE A 165 -15.61 13.39 -12.37
C PHE A 165 -16.57 12.27 -11.96
N LYS A 166 -17.88 12.56 -11.83
CA LYS A 166 -18.87 11.55 -11.42
C LYS A 166 -18.81 10.29 -12.28
N MET A 167 -18.90 9.14 -11.61
CA MET A 167 -18.91 7.81 -12.19
C MET A 167 -20.30 7.21 -12.07
N GLY A 168 -20.95 6.93 -13.18
CA GLY A 168 -22.27 6.28 -13.23
C GLY A 168 -22.14 4.77 -13.16
N LEU A 169 -22.88 4.17 -12.23
CA LEU A 169 -23.06 2.74 -12.10
C LEU A 169 -24.56 2.42 -12.18
N ALA A 170 -24.91 1.39 -12.97
CA ALA A 170 -26.31 0.94 -13.05
C ALA A 170 -26.60 -0.09 -11.95
N ASP A 171 -27.79 0.00 -11.37
CA ASP A 171 -28.33 -1.03 -10.48
C ASP A 171 -28.88 -2.23 -11.28
N ALA A 172 -29.44 -3.23 -10.57
CA ALA A 172 -30.03 -4.42 -11.19
C ALA A 172 -31.27 -4.10 -12.06
N ALA A 173 -31.90 -2.95 -11.85
CA ALA A 173 -33.05 -2.49 -12.63
C ALA A 173 -32.63 -1.60 -13.84
N GLY A 174 -31.33 -1.32 -13.98
CA GLY A 174 -30.78 -0.48 -15.06
C GLY A 174 -30.78 1.02 -14.74
N ASN A 175 -31.13 1.44 -13.51
CA ASN A 175 -31.09 2.84 -13.12
C ASN A 175 -29.63 3.24 -12.84
N ILE A 176 -29.19 4.35 -13.45
CA ILE A 176 -27.82 4.84 -13.27
C ILE A 176 -27.78 5.81 -12.08
N THR A 177 -26.91 5.51 -11.12
CA THR A 177 -26.59 6.41 -10.02
C THR A 177 -25.12 6.85 -10.13
N TYR A 178 -24.88 8.14 -9.86
CA TYR A 178 -23.56 8.75 -10.00
C TYR A 178 -22.84 8.85 -8.66
N TYR A 179 -21.60 8.34 -8.61
CA TYR A 179 -20.78 8.26 -7.41
C TYR A 179 -19.43 8.96 -7.59
N HIS A 180 -18.81 9.36 -6.47
CA HIS A 180 -17.41 9.78 -6.49
C HIS A 180 -16.50 8.61 -6.87
N PRO A 181 -15.65 8.72 -7.91
CA PRO A 181 -14.69 7.70 -8.30
C PRO A 181 -13.47 7.71 -7.37
N THR A 182 -13.67 7.25 -6.13
CA THR A 182 -12.62 7.29 -5.09
C THR A 182 -11.40 6.46 -5.45
N PHE A 183 -11.56 5.41 -6.28
CA PHE A 183 -10.44 4.66 -6.85
C PHE A 183 -9.47 5.58 -7.62
N LEU A 184 -10.01 6.47 -8.45
CA LEU A 184 -9.24 7.40 -9.27
C LEU A 184 -8.57 8.46 -8.39
N TYR A 185 -9.32 9.03 -7.44
CA TYR A 185 -8.79 10.05 -6.53
C TYR A 185 -7.61 9.51 -5.73
N GLU A 186 -7.75 8.31 -5.15
CA GLU A 186 -6.67 7.70 -4.35
C GLU A 186 -5.50 7.25 -5.22
N SER A 187 -5.76 6.72 -6.43
CA SER A 187 -4.69 6.34 -7.36
C SER A 187 -3.88 7.55 -7.81
N VAL A 188 -4.52 8.65 -8.20
CA VAL A 188 -3.84 9.90 -8.61
C VAL A 188 -3.11 10.52 -7.43
N TRP A 189 -3.72 10.58 -6.23
CA TRP A 189 -3.08 11.07 -5.02
C TRP A 189 -1.79 10.32 -4.71
N ASN A 190 -1.85 8.99 -4.72
CA ASN A 190 -0.70 8.13 -4.47
C ASN A 190 0.35 8.24 -5.57
N LEU A 191 -0.05 8.42 -6.84
CA LEU A 191 0.88 8.64 -7.94
C LEU A 191 1.66 9.95 -7.77
N VAL A 192 1.00 11.03 -7.38
CA VAL A 192 1.66 12.32 -7.08
C VAL A 192 2.63 12.15 -5.91
N GLY A 193 2.20 11.46 -4.84
CA GLY A 193 3.06 11.14 -3.70
C GLY A 193 4.27 10.30 -4.09
N PHE A 194 4.06 9.27 -4.90
CA PHE A 194 5.15 8.43 -5.43
C PHE A 194 6.16 9.25 -6.21
N LEU A 195 5.72 10.10 -7.14
CA LEU A 195 6.61 10.97 -7.91
C LEU A 195 7.39 11.91 -7.00
N GLY A 196 6.73 12.53 -6.02
CA GLY A 196 7.37 13.36 -5.00
C GLY A 196 8.47 12.60 -4.25
N LEU A 197 8.16 11.43 -3.72
CA LEU A 197 9.12 10.57 -3.01
C LEU A 197 10.24 10.07 -3.93
N HIS A 198 9.92 9.72 -5.19
CA HIS A 198 10.90 9.29 -6.19
C HIS A 198 12.03 10.31 -6.38
N PHE A 199 11.67 11.58 -6.55
CA PHE A 199 12.67 12.63 -6.74
C PHE A 199 13.33 13.06 -5.42
N TYR A 200 12.59 12.97 -4.31
CA TYR A 200 13.09 13.40 -3.00
C TYR A 200 14.05 12.42 -2.35
N CYS A 201 13.88 11.09 -2.51
CA CYS A 201 14.59 10.07 -1.74
C CYS A 201 16.12 10.16 -1.81
N LYS A 202 16.67 10.71 -2.91
CA LYS A 202 18.12 10.98 -3.03
C LYS A 202 18.58 12.19 -2.19
N LYS A 203 17.66 13.04 -1.75
CA LYS A 203 17.93 14.25 -0.98
C LYS A 203 17.57 14.10 0.50
N ARG A 204 17.19 12.88 0.93
CA ARG A 204 16.81 12.61 2.31
C ARG A 204 17.95 12.95 3.27
N LYS A 205 17.60 13.39 4.47
CA LYS A 205 18.56 13.87 5.49
C LYS A 205 18.82 12.85 6.58
N PHE A 206 17.91 11.89 6.79
CA PHE A 206 18.02 10.83 7.79
C PHE A 206 17.30 9.55 7.31
N ASP A 207 17.69 8.42 7.89
CA ASP A 207 17.05 7.13 7.61
C ASP A 207 15.67 7.10 8.26
N GLY A 208 14.64 6.75 7.49
CA GLY A 208 13.23 6.81 7.88
C GLY A 208 12.49 8.05 7.38
N GLU A 209 13.16 9.01 6.75
CA GLU A 209 12.51 10.23 6.28
C GLU A 209 11.52 9.95 5.14
N VAL A 210 11.89 9.08 4.20
CA VAL A 210 11.00 8.70 3.07
C VAL A 210 9.77 7.94 3.58
N PHE A 211 9.95 7.04 4.54
CA PHE A 211 8.84 6.35 5.19
C PHE A 211 7.90 7.32 5.92
N LEU A 212 8.44 8.25 6.70
CA LEU A 212 7.62 9.24 7.40
C LEU A 212 6.88 10.18 6.43
N LEU A 213 7.53 10.58 5.34
CA LEU A 213 6.89 11.38 4.28
C LEU A 213 5.77 10.58 3.60
N TYR A 214 5.99 9.29 3.32
CA TYR A 214 4.95 8.41 2.82
C TYR A 214 3.76 8.33 3.77
N VAL A 215 4.01 8.08 5.07
CA VAL A 215 2.95 7.99 6.08
C VAL A 215 2.17 9.31 6.19
N ALA A 216 2.86 10.45 6.15
CA ALA A 216 2.23 11.76 6.17
C ALA A 216 1.38 11.98 4.90
N TRP A 217 1.93 11.71 3.72
CA TRP A 217 1.21 11.89 2.45
C TRP A 217 -0.02 10.99 2.34
N TYR A 218 0.15 9.69 2.62
CA TYR A 218 -0.95 8.74 2.60
C TYR A 218 -2.00 9.05 3.66
N GLY A 219 -1.57 9.39 4.88
CA GLY A 219 -2.46 9.78 5.97
C GLY A 219 -3.31 11.01 5.61
N LEU A 220 -2.69 12.04 5.01
CA LEU A 220 -3.41 13.22 4.56
C LEU A 220 -4.43 12.87 3.47
N GLY A 221 -4.02 12.11 2.46
CA GLY A 221 -4.91 11.66 1.38
C GLY A 221 -6.07 10.82 1.90
N ARG A 222 -5.78 9.85 2.76
CA ARG A 222 -6.80 8.97 3.33
C ARG A 222 -7.78 9.73 4.23
N ALA A 223 -7.33 10.74 4.96
CA ALA A 223 -8.18 11.54 5.84
C ALA A 223 -9.33 12.25 5.08
N TRP A 224 -9.07 12.79 3.90
CA TRP A 224 -10.12 13.46 3.12
C TRP A 224 -10.88 12.51 2.18
N ILE A 225 -10.19 11.53 1.54
CA ILE A 225 -10.85 10.58 0.63
C ILE A 225 -11.83 9.69 1.40
N GLU A 226 -11.47 9.23 2.61
CA GLU A 226 -12.37 8.45 3.46
C GLU A 226 -13.67 9.19 3.78
N GLY A 227 -13.62 10.52 3.84
CA GLY A 227 -14.79 11.37 3.98
C GLY A 227 -15.84 11.20 2.88
N LEU A 228 -15.42 10.77 1.68
CA LEU A 228 -16.30 10.55 0.53
C LEU A 228 -16.81 9.10 0.43
N ARG A 229 -16.25 8.14 1.17
CA ARG A 229 -16.60 6.73 1.08
C ARG A 229 -17.88 6.39 1.83
N THR A 230 -18.58 5.37 1.36
CA THR A 230 -19.85 4.90 1.95
C THR A 230 -19.69 3.62 2.77
N ASP A 231 -18.57 2.90 2.60
CA ASP A 231 -18.25 1.61 3.23
C ASP A 231 -17.34 1.72 4.46
N SER A 232 -17.31 2.89 5.09
CA SER A 232 -16.43 3.18 6.23
C SER A 232 -16.92 2.53 7.51
N LEU A 233 -15.98 2.00 8.32
CA LEU A 233 -16.24 1.56 9.69
C LEU A 233 -16.26 2.76 10.64
N TYR A 234 -17.28 2.80 11.50
CA TYR A 234 -17.45 3.87 12.49
C TYR A 234 -16.97 3.41 13.87
N LEU A 235 -16.37 4.34 14.63
CA LEU A 235 -15.95 4.12 16.01
C LEU A 235 -17.17 4.20 16.93
N PHE A 236 -17.71 3.04 17.29
CA PHE A 236 -18.94 2.95 18.08
C PHE A 236 -20.06 3.84 17.48
N SER A 237 -20.85 4.51 18.32
CA SER A 237 -21.92 5.44 17.91
C SER A 237 -21.47 6.90 17.73
N THR A 238 -20.16 7.17 17.62
CA THR A 238 -19.62 8.55 17.60
C THR A 238 -19.74 9.26 16.25
N GLY A 239 -20.07 8.53 15.16
CA GLY A 239 -20.06 9.07 13.81
C GLY A 239 -18.64 9.31 13.23
N ILE A 240 -17.57 9.01 13.99
CA ILE A 240 -16.17 9.13 13.54
C ILE A 240 -15.77 7.86 12.80
N ARG A 241 -15.25 8.01 11.59
CA ARG A 241 -14.72 6.90 10.80
C ARG A 241 -13.35 6.49 11.32
N VAL A 242 -13.20 5.20 11.68
CA VAL A 242 -11.95 4.67 12.26
C VAL A 242 -10.76 4.92 11.33
N SER A 243 -10.91 4.63 10.03
CA SER A 243 -9.85 4.83 9.04
C SER A 243 -9.44 6.31 8.91
N GLN A 244 -10.39 7.24 9.03
CA GLN A 244 -10.13 8.68 8.98
C GLN A 244 -9.36 9.16 10.21
N LEU A 245 -9.74 8.67 11.39
CA LEU A 245 -9.05 9.00 12.65
C LEU A 245 -7.60 8.47 12.62
N VAL A 246 -7.41 7.21 12.25
CA VAL A 246 -6.07 6.60 12.14
C VAL A 246 -5.21 7.37 11.13
N ALA A 247 -5.79 7.77 9.99
CA ALA A 247 -5.09 8.53 8.96
C ALA A 247 -4.66 9.92 9.48
N ALA A 248 -5.55 10.65 10.15
CA ALA A 248 -5.23 11.95 10.73
C ALA A 248 -4.15 11.86 11.81
N VAL A 249 -4.25 10.88 12.72
CA VAL A 249 -3.25 10.63 13.76
C VAL A 249 -1.90 10.27 13.14
N SER A 250 -1.89 9.40 12.10
CA SER A 250 -0.68 9.01 11.39
C SER A 250 0.00 10.21 10.71
N PHE A 251 -0.79 11.10 10.07
CA PHE A 251 -0.29 12.33 9.49
C PHE A 251 0.38 13.23 10.53
N ILE A 252 -0.31 13.51 11.64
CA ILE A 252 0.21 14.38 12.70
C ILE A 252 1.48 13.79 13.33
N ALA A 253 1.47 12.48 13.61
CA ALA A 253 2.62 11.79 14.19
C ALA A 253 3.84 11.81 13.26
N ALA A 254 3.66 11.52 11.97
CA ALA A 254 4.74 11.53 10.99
C ALA A 254 5.28 12.94 10.73
N ALA A 255 4.41 13.94 10.55
CA ALA A 255 4.81 15.33 10.39
C ALA A 255 5.54 15.86 11.64
N GLY A 256 5.03 15.55 12.83
CA GLY A 256 5.67 15.89 14.10
C GLY A 256 7.04 15.23 14.27
N ALA A 257 7.18 13.95 13.90
CA ALA A 257 8.45 13.22 13.93
C ALA A 257 9.48 13.84 12.97
N ILE A 258 9.08 14.17 11.73
CA ILE A 258 9.95 14.84 10.76
C ILE A 258 10.41 16.20 11.33
N ALA A 259 9.47 17.02 11.80
CA ALA A 259 9.79 18.33 12.37
C ALA A 259 10.74 18.21 13.58
N PHE A 260 10.47 17.27 14.49
CA PHE A 260 11.33 17.01 15.64
C PHE A 260 12.76 16.64 15.24
N VAL A 261 12.91 15.68 14.29
CA VAL A 261 14.23 15.23 13.85
C VAL A 261 14.96 16.38 13.15
N LEU A 262 14.32 17.11 12.24
CA LEU A 262 14.97 18.19 11.51
C LEU A 262 15.34 19.38 12.40
N LEU A 263 14.50 19.75 13.35
CA LEU A 263 14.72 20.94 14.20
C LEU A 263 15.66 20.65 15.38
N LYS A 264 15.52 19.47 16.01
CA LYS A 264 16.26 19.13 17.23
C LYS A 264 17.54 18.35 16.96
N LYS A 265 17.48 17.31 16.10
CA LYS A 265 18.65 16.44 15.84
C LYS A 265 19.56 17.00 14.74
N LYS A 266 19.05 17.88 13.85
CA LYS A 266 19.79 18.49 12.74
C LYS A 266 20.63 17.44 11.99
N PRO A 267 19.99 16.40 11.43
CA PRO A 267 20.70 15.26 10.84
C PRO A 267 21.57 15.72 9.67
N LYS A 268 22.72 15.06 9.54
CA LYS A 268 23.63 15.27 8.42
C LYS A 268 23.52 14.11 7.44
N PRO A 269 23.50 14.33 6.13
CA PRO A 269 23.46 13.26 5.12
C PRO A 269 24.60 12.23 5.24
N GLU A 270 25.75 12.64 5.77
CA GLU A 270 26.89 11.74 6.07
C GLU A 270 26.51 10.59 7.01
N ASN A 271 25.53 10.81 7.90
CA ASN A 271 25.07 9.81 8.87
C ASN A 271 24.06 8.80 8.28
N LEU A 272 23.70 8.91 7.01
CA LEU A 272 22.85 7.94 6.35
C LEU A 272 23.54 6.58 6.29
N PHE A 273 22.75 5.52 6.49
CA PHE A 273 23.24 4.14 6.42
C PHE A 273 23.96 3.84 5.09
N ALA A 274 23.39 4.29 3.97
CA ALA A 274 23.99 4.13 2.64
C ALA A 274 25.39 4.74 2.54
N ASN A 275 25.65 5.89 3.16
CA ASN A 275 26.95 6.56 3.10
C ASN A 275 27.97 5.89 4.04
N ARG A 276 27.53 5.40 5.21
CA ARG A 276 28.40 4.71 6.17
C ARG A 276 28.93 3.36 5.69
N ILE A 277 28.17 2.63 4.86
CA ILE A 277 28.65 1.37 4.27
C ILE A 277 29.79 1.61 3.28
N HIS A 278 29.74 2.70 2.52
CA HIS A 278 30.79 3.04 1.55
C HIS A 278 32.10 3.52 2.20
N GLU A 279 32.06 3.93 3.47
CA GLU A 279 33.22 4.38 4.22
C GLU A 279 33.89 3.25 5.04
N SER A 280 33.32 2.04 5.10
CA SER A 280 33.88 0.92 5.82
C SER A 280 35.15 0.40 5.13
N PRO A 281 36.26 0.16 5.86
CA PRO A 281 37.56 -0.25 5.29
C PRO A 281 37.54 -1.52 4.46
N ASP A 282 36.60 -2.43 4.72
CA ASP A 282 36.51 -3.73 4.04
C ASP A 282 36.12 -3.65 2.54
N THR A 283 35.73 -2.49 2.05
CA THR A 283 35.38 -2.28 0.62
C THR A 283 36.53 -1.70 -0.20
N GLN A 284 37.68 -1.40 0.41
CA GLN A 284 38.84 -0.84 -0.30
C GLN A 284 39.77 -1.91 -0.89
N ASP A 285 39.64 -3.18 -0.50
CA ASP A 285 40.53 -4.26 -0.94
C ASP A 285 40.09 -5.00 -2.23
N GLU A 286 38.94 -4.64 -2.83
CA GLU A 286 38.52 -5.15 -4.14
C GLU A 286 38.71 -4.12 -5.27
N LYS A 287 39.88 -3.51 -5.38
CA LYS A 287 40.32 -2.96 -6.66
C LYS A 287 40.95 -4.08 -7.46
N PRO A 288 40.46 -4.47 -8.64
CA PRO A 288 41.18 -5.36 -9.50
C PRO A 288 42.48 -4.70 -9.87
N ASP A 289 43.62 -5.39 -9.61
CA ASP A 289 44.91 -5.02 -10.16
C ASP A 289 44.75 -4.94 -11.71
N GLU A 290 44.86 -3.75 -12.24
CA GLU A 290 45.05 -3.53 -13.68
C GLU A 290 46.40 -4.12 -14.07
N MET A 291 46.37 -5.26 -14.77
CA MET A 291 47.43 -5.70 -15.69
C MET A 291 46.91 -5.74 -17.09
#